data_3a4cb5fa3109fe3fa74f3890641f0198
#
_entry.id   3a4cb5fa3109fe3fa74f3890641f0198
#
_cell.length_a   1.000
_cell.length_b   1.000
_cell.length_c   1.000
_cell.angle_alpha   90.00
_cell.angle_beta   90.00
_cell.angle_gamma   90.00
#
_symmetry.space_group_name_H-M   'P 1'
#
loop_
_entity.id
_entity.type
_entity.pdbx_description
1 polymer ?
#
loop_
_entity_poly.entity_id
_entity_poly.type
_entity_poly.pdbx_seq_one_letter_code
_entity_poly.pdbx_strand_id
1 'polypeptide(L)'
;SNEIRLAVREFALKYGMSFFDLRKQEGLLRNLIIRNNSSGEFMVIASFFYEDEKLRNSLLEYLHQQFPKIKSLMYVVNPKRNDTISDLEIKHFAGDSFIFEKMEDLKFKISPKSFFQTNSLQAYNLYKIVREFANLNGDEVVYDLYTGTGTIANFIAKSAKKVIGIEFIEDAIA
;
A
#
# COMPACT_ATOMS: atom_id res chain seq x y z
N SER A 1 -6.45 -11.47 3.22
CA SER A 1 -5.39 -11.42 2.18
C SER A 1 -5.09 -12.79 1.57
N ASN A 2 -5.03 -13.88 2.38
CA ASN A 2 -4.71 -15.22 1.86
C ASN A 2 -5.75 -15.73 0.83
N GLU A 3 -7.03 -15.48 1.04
CA GLU A 3 -8.10 -15.83 0.10
C GLU A 3 -7.89 -15.20 -1.27
N ILE A 4 -7.55 -13.90 -1.32
CA ILE A 4 -7.25 -13.20 -2.58
C ILE A 4 -6.05 -13.84 -3.27
N ARG A 5 -4.98 -14.14 -2.53
CA ARG A 5 -3.79 -14.81 -3.09
C ARG A 5 -4.11 -16.18 -3.68
N LEU A 6 -4.91 -16.99 -2.97
CA LEU A 6 -5.34 -18.31 -3.46
C LEU A 6 -6.23 -18.19 -4.69
N ALA A 7 -7.17 -17.25 -4.69
CA ALA A 7 -8.06 -17.00 -5.83
C ALA A 7 -7.27 -16.59 -7.10
N VAL A 8 -6.26 -15.71 -6.95
CA VAL A 8 -5.37 -15.37 -8.08
C VAL A 8 -4.64 -16.62 -8.59
N ARG A 9 -4.12 -17.46 -7.68
CA ARG A 9 -3.42 -18.70 -8.08
C ARG A 9 -4.35 -19.65 -8.83
N GLU A 10 -5.55 -19.90 -8.31
CA GLU A 10 -6.54 -20.79 -8.94
C GLU A 10 -6.98 -20.26 -10.30
N PHE A 11 -7.24 -18.96 -10.39
CA PHE A 11 -7.58 -18.31 -11.65
C PHE A 11 -6.44 -18.49 -12.68
N ALA A 12 -5.20 -18.21 -12.27
CA ALA A 12 -4.04 -18.36 -13.15
C ALA A 12 -3.89 -19.78 -13.69
N LEU A 13 -4.02 -20.79 -12.83
CA LEU A 13 -3.95 -22.21 -13.24
C LEU A 13 -5.09 -22.57 -14.20
N LYS A 14 -6.30 -22.09 -13.93
CA LYS A 14 -7.48 -22.36 -14.76
C LYS A 14 -7.36 -21.79 -16.16
N TYR A 15 -6.81 -20.58 -16.30
CA TYR A 15 -6.74 -19.83 -17.55
C TYR A 15 -5.34 -19.87 -18.21
N GLY A 16 -4.44 -20.71 -17.73
CA GLY A 16 -3.11 -20.90 -18.32
C GLY A 16 -2.18 -19.70 -18.19
N MET A 17 -2.38 -18.83 -17.18
CA MET A 17 -1.47 -17.74 -16.91
C MET A 17 -0.19 -18.27 -16.26
N SER A 18 0.95 -17.98 -16.86
CA SER A 18 2.24 -18.40 -16.33
C SER A 18 2.67 -17.55 -15.12
N PHE A 19 3.26 -18.20 -14.12
CA PHE A 19 3.92 -17.51 -13.02
C PHE A 19 5.34 -17.12 -13.39
N PHE A 20 5.77 -15.96 -12.94
CA PHE A 20 7.10 -15.43 -13.23
C PHE A 20 8.20 -16.27 -12.55
N ASP A 21 9.12 -16.75 -13.35
CA ASP A 21 10.34 -17.40 -12.90
C ASP A 21 11.47 -16.38 -12.80
N LEU A 22 11.92 -16.11 -11.57
CA LEU A 22 12.95 -15.10 -11.30
C LEU A 22 14.31 -15.44 -11.95
N ARG A 23 14.64 -16.73 -12.12
CA ARG A 23 15.92 -17.16 -12.71
C ARG A 23 15.90 -17.04 -14.22
N LYS A 24 14.80 -17.47 -14.84
CA LYS A 24 14.62 -17.44 -16.28
C LYS A 24 14.17 -16.06 -16.80
N GLN A 25 13.62 -15.23 -15.92
CA GLN A 25 13.00 -13.95 -16.28
C GLN A 25 11.86 -14.12 -17.30
N GLU A 26 11.01 -15.13 -17.05
CA GLU A 26 9.89 -15.51 -17.91
C GLU A 26 8.61 -15.67 -17.08
N GLY A 27 7.46 -15.52 -17.69
CA GLY A 27 6.15 -15.68 -17.06
C GLY A 27 5.40 -14.38 -16.93
N LEU A 28 4.06 -14.44 -16.92
CA LEU A 28 3.18 -13.27 -16.95
C LEU A 28 2.97 -12.67 -15.56
N LEU A 29 2.48 -13.49 -14.60
CA LEU A 29 2.16 -13.05 -13.24
C LEU A 29 3.43 -12.97 -12.40
N ARG A 30 3.79 -11.76 -11.98
CA ARG A 30 5.04 -11.50 -11.28
C ARG A 30 4.87 -11.40 -9.77
N ASN A 31 4.17 -10.38 -9.31
CA ASN A 31 3.93 -10.14 -7.89
C ASN A 31 2.46 -9.82 -7.64
N LEU A 32 2.00 -10.08 -6.44
CA LEU A 32 0.71 -9.65 -5.94
C LEU A 32 0.92 -8.90 -4.62
N ILE A 33 0.73 -7.60 -4.65
CA ILE A 33 0.84 -6.75 -3.48
C ILE A 33 -0.56 -6.58 -2.90
N ILE A 34 -0.74 -6.96 -1.64
CA ILE A 34 -2.00 -6.83 -0.92
C ILE A 34 -1.74 -6.02 0.34
N ARG A 35 -2.37 -4.86 0.44
CA ARG A 35 -2.39 -4.04 1.64
C ARG A 35 -3.80 -4.06 2.23
N ASN A 36 -3.91 -4.05 3.53
CA ASN A 36 -5.19 -3.96 4.24
C ASN A 36 -5.11 -2.88 5.31
N ASN A 37 -6.26 -2.31 5.62
CA ASN A 37 -6.45 -1.40 6.75
C ASN A 37 -7.14 -2.10 7.92
N SER A 38 -7.26 -1.41 9.05
CA SER A 38 -7.96 -1.89 10.26
C SER A 38 -9.46 -2.12 10.05
N SER A 39 -10.07 -1.51 9.03
CA SER A 39 -11.48 -1.71 8.65
C SER A 39 -11.69 -2.97 7.80
N GLY A 40 -10.62 -3.71 7.46
CA GLY A 40 -10.68 -4.93 6.65
C GLY A 40 -10.89 -4.69 5.16
N GLU A 41 -10.64 -3.48 4.68
CA GLU A 41 -10.59 -3.15 3.25
C GLU A 41 -9.21 -3.45 2.67
N PHE A 42 -9.15 -3.72 1.36
CA PHE A 42 -7.93 -4.07 0.67
C PHE A 42 -7.59 -3.10 -0.46
N MET A 43 -6.29 -2.82 -0.59
CA MET A 43 -5.67 -2.37 -1.82
C MET A 43 -4.92 -3.56 -2.42
N VAL A 44 -5.16 -3.83 -3.69
CA VAL A 44 -4.53 -4.92 -4.43
C VAL A 44 -3.85 -4.36 -5.67
N ILE A 45 -2.57 -4.68 -5.84
CA ILE A 45 -1.79 -4.32 -7.03
C ILE A 45 -1.27 -5.60 -7.66
N ALA A 46 -1.78 -5.96 -8.83
CA ALA A 46 -1.28 -7.09 -9.61
C ALA A 46 -0.12 -6.63 -10.49
N SER A 47 1.04 -7.27 -10.35
CA SER A 47 2.22 -6.99 -11.17
C SER A 47 2.38 -8.04 -12.25
N PHE A 48 2.49 -7.60 -13.49
CA PHE A 48 2.71 -8.43 -14.67
C PHE A 48 4.10 -8.17 -15.23
N PHE A 49 4.75 -9.18 -15.77
CA PHE A 49 6.07 -9.01 -16.37
C PHE A 49 6.01 -8.35 -17.74
N TYR A 50 4.99 -8.69 -18.53
CA TYR A 50 4.72 -8.09 -19.83
C TYR A 50 3.23 -7.80 -19.97
N GLU A 51 2.88 -7.05 -21.00
CA GLU A 51 1.49 -6.68 -21.27
C GLU A 51 0.75 -7.84 -21.96
N ASP A 52 -0.33 -8.30 -21.35
CA ASP A 52 -1.36 -9.15 -21.93
C ASP A 52 -2.71 -8.59 -21.46
N GLU A 53 -3.27 -7.70 -22.23
CA GLU A 53 -4.49 -6.97 -21.87
C GLU A 53 -5.67 -7.90 -21.59
N LYS A 54 -5.83 -8.96 -22.37
CA LYS A 54 -6.95 -9.89 -22.24
C LYS A 54 -6.87 -10.67 -20.93
N LEU A 55 -5.74 -11.30 -20.66
CA LEU A 55 -5.55 -12.08 -19.44
C LEU A 55 -5.52 -11.17 -18.19
N ARG A 56 -4.86 -10.01 -18.28
CA ARG A 56 -4.84 -9.02 -17.21
C ARG A 56 -6.26 -8.58 -16.83
N ASN A 57 -7.05 -8.12 -17.80
CA ASN A 57 -8.41 -7.62 -17.56
C ASN A 57 -9.30 -8.73 -17.00
N SER A 58 -9.23 -9.94 -17.55
CA SER A 58 -10.01 -11.09 -17.04
C SER A 58 -9.71 -11.38 -15.56
N LEU A 59 -8.42 -11.31 -15.13
CA LEU A 59 -8.04 -11.51 -13.74
C LEU A 59 -8.55 -10.36 -12.85
N LEU A 60 -8.38 -9.11 -13.30
CA LEU A 60 -8.78 -7.95 -12.50
C LEU A 60 -10.31 -7.85 -12.37
N GLU A 61 -11.06 -8.13 -13.42
CA GLU A 61 -12.52 -8.22 -13.35
C GLU A 61 -12.99 -9.31 -12.38
N TYR A 62 -12.39 -10.49 -12.46
CA TYR A 62 -12.66 -11.58 -11.53
C TYR A 62 -12.42 -11.14 -10.07
N LEU A 63 -11.29 -10.51 -9.77
CA LEU A 63 -10.98 -10.03 -8.42
C LEU A 63 -11.97 -8.97 -7.95
N HIS A 64 -12.32 -8.03 -8.82
CA HIS A 64 -13.28 -6.97 -8.52
C HIS A 64 -14.67 -7.52 -8.16
N GLN A 65 -15.12 -8.54 -8.90
CA GLN A 65 -16.43 -9.17 -8.67
C GLN A 65 -16.45 -10.08 -7.44
N GLN A 66 -15.40 -10.84 -7.20
CA GLN A 66 -15.35 -11.83 -6.11
C GLN A 66 -15.04 -11.23 -4.74
N PHE A 67 -14.35 -10.09 -4.71
CA PHE A 67 -13.86 -9.50 -3.46
C PHE A 67 -14.33 -8.05 -3.28
N PRO A 68 -15.57 -7.80 -2.84
CA PRO A 68 -16.13 -6.44 -2.69
C PRO A 68 -15.39 -5.59 -1.63
N LYS A 69 -14.56 -6.23 -0.79
CA LYS A 69 -13.67 -5.54 0.15
C LYS A 69 -12.40 -4.99 -0.50
N ILE A 70 -12.13 -5.28 -1.77
CA ILE A 70 -11.07 -4.62 -2.52
C ILE A 70 -11.59 -3.23 -2.89
N LYS A 71 -11.14 -2.22 -2.13
CA LYS A 71 -11.50 -0.81 -2.36
C LYS A 71 -10.61 -0.12 -3.37
N SER A 72 -9.42 -0.68 -3.60
CA SER A 72 -8.44 -0.14 -4.52
C SER A 72 -7.84 -1.31 -5.30
N LEU A 73 -8.16 -1.41 -6.58
CA LEU A 73 -7.63 -2.44 -7.48
C LEU A 73 -6.82 -1.79 -8.60
N MET A 74 -5.56 -2.16 -8.66
CA MET A 74 -4.58 -1.58 -9.56
C MET A 74 -3.72 -2.66 -10.19
N TYR A 75 -2.98 -2.27 -11.22
CA TYR A 75 -1.97 -3.12 -11.82
C TYR A 75 -0.74 -2.33 -12.25
N VAL A 76 0.36 -3.05 -12.47
CA VAL A 76 1.60 -2.51 -13.00
C VAL A 76 2.25 -3.54 -13.93
N VAL A 77 2.85 -3.07 -15.02
CA VAL A 77 3.71 -3.89 -15.88
C VAL A 77 5.15 -3.61 -15.49
N ASN A 78 5.84 -4.63 -14.97
CA ASN A 78 7.22 -4.52 -14.51
C ASN A 78 8.13 -5.47 -15.31
N PRO A 79 8.72 -5.02 -16.43
CA PRO A 79 9.63 -5.80 -17.25
C PRO A 79 11.06 -5.84 -16.70
N LYS A 80 11.33 -5.19 -15.57
CA LYS A 80 12.67 -5.08 -14.98
C LYS A 80 13.10 -6.39 -14.33
N ARG A 81 14.39 -6.52 -14.05
CA ARG A 81 14.94 -7.67 -13.33
C ARG A 81 14.69 -7.65 -11.81
N ASN A 82 14.27 -6.52 -11.25
CA ASN A 82 13.95 -6.35 -9.83
C ASN A 82 12.44 -6.10 -9.60
N ASP A 83 11.99 -6.24 -8.35
CA ASP A 83 10.59 -6.13 -7.98
C ASP A 83 10.14 -4.71 -7.61
N THR A 84 11.05 -3.72 -7.69
CA THR A 84 10.74 -2.32 -7.39
C THR A 84 9.72 -1.76 -8.38
N ILE A 85 8.69 -1.13 -7.87
CA ILE A 85 7.61 -0.51 -8.68
C ILE A 85 7.48 1.00 -8.45
N SER A 86 8.34 1.61 -7.62
CA SER A 86 8.28 3.02 -7.27
C SER A 86 8.49 3.95 -8.46
N ASP A 87 9.31 3.53 -9.42
CA ASP A 87 9.64 4.21 -10.67
C ASP A 87 8.73 3.85 -11.85
N LEU A 88 7.74 2.98 -11.63
CA LEU A 88 6.79 2.55 -12.65
C LEU A 88 5.44 3.26 -12.48
N GLU A 89 4.70 3.38 -13.57
CA GLU A 89 3.32 3.83 -13.55
C GLU A 89 2.41 2.70 -13.03
N ILE A 90 1.79 2.93 -11.88
CA ILE A 90 0.75 2.04 -11.33
C ILE A 90 -0.59 2.51 -11.90
N LYS A 91 -1.22 1.64 -12.69
CA LYS A 91 -2.47 1.94 -13.38
C LYS A 91 -3.67 1.53 -12.54
N HIS A 92 -4.62 2.43 -12.42
CA HIS A 92 -5.88 2.19 -11.74
C HIS A 92 -6.80 1.32 -12.61
N PHE A 93 -7.46 0.34 -11.99
CA PHE A 93 -8.45 -0.51 -12.67
C PHE A 93 -9.87 -0.30 -12.12
N ALA A 94 -10.06 -0.38 -10.80
CA ALA A 94 -11.37 -0.22 -10.17
C ALA A 94 -11.28 0.30 -8.73
N GLY A 95 -12.34 0.94 -8.26
CA GLY A 95 -12.46 1.49 -6.90
C GLY A 95 -11.70 2.80 -6.72
N ASP A 96 -11.13 3.02 -5.55
CA ASP A 96 -10.35 4.22 -5.22
C ASP A 96 -8.86 4.03 -5.57
N SER A 97 -8.12 5.11 -5.75
CA SER A 97 -6.65 5.06 -5.96
C SER A 97 -5.85 4.95 -4.65
N PHE A 98 -6.51 4.80 -3.52
CA PHE A 98 -5.93 4.72 -2.18
C PHE A 98 -6.85 3.96 -1.23
N ILE A 99 -6.36 3.62 -0.04
CA ILE A 99 -7.18 3.19 1.11
C ILE A 99 -6.87 4.10 2.29
N PHE A 100 -7.75 4.07 3.31
CA PHE A 100 -7.53 4.85 4.52
C PHE A 100 -7.25 3.95 5.71
N GLU A 101 -6.27 4.34 6.54
CA GLU A 101 -6.09 3.79 7.87
C GLU A 101 -6.55 4.80 8.92
N LYS A 102 -7.20 4.32 9.97
CA LYS A 102 -7.64 5.16 11.09
C LYS A 102 -6.86 4.83 12.35
N MET A 103 -6.36 5.86 13.00
CA MET A 103 -5.74 5.76 14.32
C MET A 103 -6.26 6.91 15.19
N GLU A 104 -6.99 6.60 16.26
CA GLU A 104 -7.75 7.57 17.05
C GLU A 104 -8.70 8.40 16.15
N ASP A 105 -8.60 9.72 16.17
CA ASP A 105 -9.35 10.63 15.31
C ASP A 105 -8.63 10.97 14.00
N LEU A 106 -7.43 10.43 13.79
CA LEU A 106 -6.64 10.63 12.58
C LEU A 106 -7.03 9.65 11.48
N LYS A 107 -6.98 10.13 10.25
CA LYS A 107 -7.24 9.35 9.03
C LYS A 107 -6.09 9.53 8.05
N PHE A 108 -5.33 8.46 7.84
CA PHE A 108 -4.16 8.44 6.96
C PHE A 108 -4.53 7.88 5.61
N LYS A 109 -4.23 8.62 4.55
CA LYS A 109 -4.35 8.18 3.17
C LYS A 109 -3.15 7.33 2.79
N ILE A 110 -3.39 6.08 2.38
CA ILE A 110 -2.35 5.16 1.95
C ILE A 110 -2.44 5.00 0.44
N SER A 111 -1.50 5.58 -0.27
CA SER A 111 -1.36 5.43 -1.72
C SER A 111 -0.51 4.21 -2.09
N PRO A 112 -0.54 3.73 -3.34
CA PRO A 112 0.17 2.50 -3.74
C PRO A 112 1.69 2.55 -3.52
N LYS A 113 2.30 3.74 -3.62
CA LYS A 113 3.74 3.94 -3.45
C LYS A 113 4.14 4.44 -2.05
N SER A 114 3.18 4.93 -1.24
CA SER A 114 3.49 5.43 0.09
C SER A 114 3.87 4.29 1.04
N PHE A 115 4.86 4.55 1.89
CA PHE A 115 5.16 3.67 2.99
C PHE A 115 4.12 3.85 4.10
N PHE A 116 3.60 2.74 4.60
CA PHE A 116 2.79 2.68 5.81
C PHE A 116 3.08 1.38 6.54
N GLN A 117 3.10 1.39 7.85
CA GLN A 117 3.39 0.22 8.67
C GLN A 117 2.35 -0.89 8.42
N THR A 118 2.83 -2.07 8.05
CA THR A 118 1.96 -3.20 7.66
C THR A 118 1.13 -3.77 8.81
N ASN A 119 1.60 -3.63 10.05
CA ASN A 119 0.88 -4.00 11.26
C ASN A 119 0.38 -2.74 11.96
N SER A 120 -0.82 -2.28 11.58
CA SER A 120 -1.41 -1.03 12.10
C SER A 120 -1.59 -1.04 13.63
N LEU A 121 -1.88 -2.20 14.24
CA LEU A 121 -2.03 -2.31 15.69
C LEU A 121 -0.69 -2.08 16.43
N GLN A 122 0.37 -2.69 15.93
CA GLN A 122 1.71 -2.49 16.50
C GLN A 122 2.25 -1.09 16.22
N ALA A 123 1.97 -0.54 15.03
CA ALA A 123 2.29 0.85 14.71
C ALA A 123 1.63 1.81 15.68
N TYR A 124 0.34 1.62 15.96
CA TYR A 124 -0.38 2.42 16.95
C TYR A 124 0.24 2.33 18.35
N ASN A 125 0.59 1.12 18.80
CA ASN A 125 1.28 0.95 20.09
C ASN A 125 2.65 1.66 20.13
N LEU A 126 3.42 1.54 19.05
CA LEU A 126 4.68 2.25 18.90
C LEU A 126 4.50 3.78 18.99
N TYR A 127 3.52 4.32 18.28
CA TYR A 127 3.28 5.77 18.28
C TYR A 127 2.79 6.29 19.63
N LYS A 128 2.06 5.49 20.41
CA LYS A 128 1.74 5.83 21.81
C LYS A 128 3.01 5.95 22.67
N ILE A 129 3.94 5.01 22.54
CA ILE A 129 5.22 5.05 23.25
C ILE A 129 6.03 6.28 22.83
N VAL A 130 6.08 6.59 21.53
CA VAL A 130 6.74 7.81 21.03
C VAL A 130 6.14 9.06 21.68
N ARG A 131 4.79 9.15 21.73
CA ARG A 131 4.10 10.29 22.35
C ARG A 131 4.41 10.41 23.86
N GLU A 132 4.45 9.28 24.58
CA GLU A 132 4.81 9.25 26.00
C GLU A 132 6.27 9.69 26.23
N PHE A 133 7.21 9.16 25.44
CA PHE A 133 8.63 9.50 25.60
C PHE A 133 8.96 10.92 25.17
N ALA A 134 8.24 11.46 24.19
CA ALA A 134 8.38 12.85 23.78
C ALA A 134 7.99 13.83 24.90
N ASN A 135 7.08 13.43 25.78
CA ASN A 135 6.65 14.17 26.98
C ASN A 135 6.39 15.67 26.69
N LEU A 136 5.66 15.94 25.61
CA LEU A 136 5.40 17.31 25.14
C LEU A 136 4.40 18.03 26.03
N ASN A 137 4.67 19.31 26.30
CA ASN A 137 3.85 20.19 27.17
C ASN A 137 3.00 21.22 26.39
N GLY A 138 3.10 21.22 25.07
CA GLY A 138 2.36 22.16 24.19
C GLY A 138 3.17 23.40 23.78
N ASP A 139 4.38 23.59 24.28
CA ASP A 139 5.24 24.74 23.96
C ASP A 139 6.36 24.41 22.97
N GLU A 140 6.57 23.13 22.68
CA GLU A 140 7.69 22.66 21.87
C GLU A 140 7.43 22.79 20.37
N VAL A 141 8.52 23.05 19.64
CA VAL A 141 8.61 22.87 18.19
C VAL A 141 9.31 21.55 17.89
N VAL A 142 8.60 20.63 17.27
CA VAL A 142 9.10 19.27 16.99
C VAL A 142 9.41 19.12 15.51
N TYR A 143 10.54 18.50 15.19
CA TYR A 143 10.91 18.10 13.85
C TYR A 143 10.76 16.59 13.70
N ASP A 144 9.92 16.15 12.76
CA ASP A 144 9.80 14.75 12.35
C ASP A 144 10.59 14.56 11.05
N LEU A 145 11.79 14.00 11.19
CA LEU A 145 12.70 13.79 10.06
C LEU A 145 12.35 12.46 9.36
N TYR A 146 12.27 12.52 8.04
CA TYR A 146 11.79 11.39 7.22
C TYR A 146 10.33 11.02 7.54
N THR A 147 9.48 12.03 7.60
CA THR A 147 8.11 11.92 8.13
C THR A 147 7.20 10.96 7.34
N GLY A 148 7.56 10.61 6.11
CA GLY A 148 6.74 9.78 5.23
C GLY A 148 5.37 10.40 5.02
N THR A 149 4.31 9.64 5.30
CA THR A 149 2.91 10.14 5.25
C THR A 149 2.53 10.98 6.48
N GLY A 150 3.52 11.42 7.27
CA GLY A 150 3.29 12.26 8.45
C GLY A 150 2.63 11.54 9.62
N THR A 151 2.75 10.21 9.72
CA THR A 151 2.04 9.44 10.75
C THR A 151 2.43 9.83 12.16
N ILE A 152 3.72 9.88 12.48
CA ILE A 152 4.19 10.28 13.83
C ILE A 152 3.93 11.77 14.05
N ALA A 153 4.27 12.62 13.08
CA ALA A 153 4.05 14.06 13.15
C ALA A 153 2.59 14.39 13.52
N ASN A 154 1.62 13.81 12.81
CA ASN A 154 0.21 14.04 13.10
C ASN A 154 -0.23 13.44 14.43
N PHE A 155 0.34 12.28 14.83
CA PHE A 155 -0.03 11.60 16.06
C PHE A 155 0.36 12.38 17.32
N ILE A 156 1.45 13.16 17.26
CA ILE A 156 1.93 14.00 18.38
C ILE A 156 1.52 15.48 18.26
N ALA A 157 0.96 15.89 17.09
CA ALA A 157 0.71 17.29 16.80
C ALA A 157 -0.16 18.02 17.83
N LYS A 158 -1.13 17.33 18.45
CA LYS A 158 -2.00 17.92 19.49
C LYS A 158 -1.29 18.24 20.79
N SER A 159 -0.12 17.63 21.02
CA SER A 159 0.67 17.82 22.24
C SER A 159 1.85 18.76 22.06
N ALA A 160 2.03 19.36 20.89
CA ALA A 160 3.12 20.29 20.57
C ALA A 160 2.58 21.65 20.12
N LYS A 161 3.37 22.70 20.30
CA LYS A 161 3.09 24.02 19.72
C LYS A 161 3.12 24.01 18.21
N LYS A 162 4.07 23.26 17.64
CA LYS A 162 4.24 23.11 16.19
C LYS A 162 4.99 21.81 15.90
N VAL A 163 4.56 21.09 14.87
CA VAL A 163 5.31 19.97 14.31
C VAL A 163 5.66 20.29 12.87
N ILE A 164 6.90 20.02 12.49
CA ILE A 164 7.45 20.23 11.15
C ILE A 164 7.93 18.88 10.64
N GLY A 165 7.19 18.29 9.68
CA GLY A 165 7.61 17.09 8.97
C GLY A 165 8.53 17.43 7.81
N ILE A 166 9.59 16.63 7.64
CA ILE A 166 10.54 16.75 6.52
C ILE A 166 10.57 15.43 5.79
N GLU A 167 10.21 15.45 4.51
CA GLU A 167 10.17 14.28 3.63
C GLU A 167 10.74 14.67 2.25
N PHE A 168 11.46 13.73 1.64
CA PHE A 168 12.03 13.90 0.31
C PHE A 168 11.08 13.41 -0.79
N ILE A 169 10.24 12.41 -0.49
CA ILE A 169 9.32 11.81 -1.46
C ILE A 169 8.04 12.62 -1.54
N GLU A 170 7.85 13.32 -2.67
CA GLU A 170 6.70 14.21 -2.91
C GLU A 170 5.36 13.44 -2.79
N ASP A 171 5.25 12.25 -3.35
CA ASP A 171 4.06 11.38 -3.28
C ASP A 171 3.65 11.00 -1.84
N ALA A 172 4.53 11.17 -0.86
CA ALA A 172 4.24 10.88 0.54
C ALA A 172 3.62 12.08 1.28
N ILE A 173 3.81 13.30 0.77
CA ILE A 173 3.38 14.56 1.42
C ILE A 173 1.99 15.00 0.93
N ALA A 174 1.51 14.49 -0.20
CA ALA A 174 0.28 14.91 -0.89
C ALA A 174 -1.02 14.45 -0.21
#